data_918e2c8cf442e8ca1d745a76db834669
#
_entry.id   918e2c8cf442e8ca1d745a76db834669
#
_cell.length_a   1.000
_cell.length_b   1.000
_cell.length_c   1.000
_cell.angle_alpha   90.00
_cell.angle_beta   90.00
_cell.angle_gamma   90.00
#
_symmetry.space_group_name_H-M   'P 1'
#
loop_
_entity.id
_entity.type
_entity.pdbx_description
1 polymer ?
#
loop_
_entity_poly.entity_id
_entity_poly.type
_entity_poly.pdbx_seq_one_letter_code
_entity_poly.pdbx_strand_id
1 'polypeptide(L)'
;MFKKLKDKKGFTLVELIVVLVILAILAALLVPALTGYIDKANNEKIIATTRQIVMAAQTEVSEAYGKTAGVKAPTDGKLDNTANSNPTLKTITTLAEVYDKDVNGAASYKNGITKVEVTVDTTNGHVSQVYVEQSGKKCTYYEDATNATAGAGETAEGNYVVGKAPTA
;
A
#
# COMPACT_ATOMS: atom_id res chain seq x y z
N MET A 1 42.38 39.48 -40.04
CA MET A 1 42.20 38.04 -40.28
C MET A 1 40.82 37.65 -39.80
N PHE A 2 39.79 37.68 -40.65
CA PHE A 2 38.42 37.40 -40.27
C PHE A 2 38.19 35.88 -40.36
N LYS A 3 37.86 35.23 -39.21
CA LYS A 3 37.46 33.81 -39.14
C LYS A 3 36.10 33.69 -39.82
N LYS A 4 36.03 32.93 -40.93
CA LYS A 4 34.79 32.47 -41.58
C LYS A 4 33.94 31.73 -40.58
N LEU A 5 32.81 32.25 -40.20
CA LEU A 5 31.78 31.52 -39.46
C LEU A 5 31.28 30.39 -40.36
N LYS A 6 31.52 29.12 -39.92
CA LYS A 6 31.00 27.94 -40.57
C LYS A 6 29.46 28.01 -40.56
N ASP A 7 28.84 27.93 -41.72
CA ASP A 7 27.39 27.88 -41.90
C ASP A 7 26.82 26.72 -41.05
N LYS A 8 26.19 27.04 -39.95
CA LYS A 8 25.39 26.09 -39.21
C LYS A 8 24.07 25.91 -39.97
N LYS A 9 23.91 24.77 -40.64
CA LYS A 9 22.61 24.38 -41.20
C LYS A 9 21.58 24.32 -40.07
N GLY A 10 20.63 25.25 -40.08
CA GLY A 10 19.50 25.25 -39.15
C GLY A 10 18.46 24.21 -39.57
N PHE A 11 17.72 23.69 -38.62
CA PHE A 11 16.59 22.82 -38.91
C PHE A 11 15.49 23.57 -39.63
N THR A 12 14.85 22.93 -40.60
CA THR A 12 13.67 23.47 -41.27
C THR A 12 12.44 23.35 -40.40
N LEU A 13 11.48 24.23 -40.53
CA LEU A 13 10.20 24.19 -39.81
C LEU A 13 9.46 22.85 -40.06
N VAL A 14 9.55 22.37 -41.30
CA VAL A 14 8.91 21.09 -41.70
C VAL A 14 9.53 19.89 -40.96
N GLU A 15 10.86 19.82 -40.80
CA GLU A 15 11.53 18.76 -40.04
C GLU A 15 11.08 18.72 -38.57
N LEU A 16 10.90 19.92 -37.96
CA LEU A 16 10.40 19.99 -36.57
C LEU A 16 8.94 19.50 -36.46
N ILE A 17 8.07 19.91 -37.40
CA ILE A 17 6.67 19.48 -37.39
C ILE A 17 6.55 17.97 -37.56
N VAL A 18 7.29 17.38 -38.52
CA VAL A 18 7.27 15.92 -38.74
C VAL A 18 7.70 15.13 -37.49
N VAL A 19 8.77 15.57 -36.83
CA VAL A 19 9.23 14.93 -35.59
C VAL A 19 8.18 15.03 -34.48
N LEU A 20 7.56 16.20 -34.33
CA LEU A 20 6.50 16.37 -33.32
C LEU A 20 5.27 15.47 -33.58
N VAL A 21 4.87 15.33 -34.84
CA VAL A 21 3.76 14.43 -35.22
C VAL A 21 4.09 12.97 -34.92
N ILE A 22 5.32 12.52 -35.27
CA ILE A 22 5.75 11.14 -34.96
C ILE A 22 5.76 10.91 -33.43
N LEU A 23 6.32 11.84 -32.66
CA LEU A 23 6.33 11.74 -31.19
C LEU A 23 4.91 11.72 -30.60
N ALA A 24 3.99 12.51 -31.14
CA ALA A 24 2.60 12.53 -30.69
C ALA A 24 1.90 11.18 -30.94
N ILE A 25 2.12 10.55 -32.10
CA ILE A 25 1.56 9.24 -32.43
C ILE A 25 2.14 8.16 -31.48
N LEU A 26 3.46 8.15 -31.28
CA LEU A 26 4.11 7.20 -30.38
C LEU A 26 3.62 7.38 -28.93
N ALA A 27 3.51 8.61 -28.44
CA ALA A 27 2.99 8.91 -27.11
C ALA A 27 1.54 8.44 -26.94
N ALA A 28 0.69 8.65 -27.95
CA ALA A 28 -0.72 8.22 -27.90
C ALA A 28 -0.89 6.69 -27.75
N LEU A 29 0.05 5.91 -28.26
CA LEU A 29 0.04 4.45 -28.12
C LEU A 29 0.68 3.97 -26.81
N LEU A 30 1.71 4.67 -26.30
CA LEU A 30 2.46 4.26 -25.11
C LEU A 30 1.74 4.60 -23.80
N VAL A 31 1.06 5.76 -23.72
CA VAL A 31 0.43 6.24 -22.47
C VAL A 31 -0.61 5.26 -21.93
N PRO A 32 -1.58 4.74 -22.72
CA PRO A 32 -2.58 3.81 -22.21
C PRO A 32 -1.97 2.49 -21.69
N ALA A 33 -0.94 1.98 -22.35
CA ALA A 33 -0.25 0.77 -21.92
C ALA A 33 0.49 0.98 -20.59
N LEU A 34 1.16 2.13 -20.43
CA LEU A 34 1.94 2.44 -19.23
C LEU A 34 1.06 2.62 -17.99
N THR A 35 -0.11 3.23 -18.11
CA THR A 35 -1.03 3.40 -16.97
C THR A 35 -1.49 2.08 -16.38
N GLY A 36 -1.79 1.07 -17.21
CA GLY A 36 -2.15 -0.27 -16.75
C GLY A 36 -1.02 -0.97 -15.96
N TYR A 37 0.23 -0.83 -16.40
CA TYR A 37 1.38 -1.37 -15.67
C TYR A 37 1.62 -0.67 -14.33
N ILE A 38 1.45 0.65 -14.29
CA ILE A 38 1.59 1.42 -13.04
C ILE A 38 0.52 1.00 -12.02
N ASP A 39 -0.73 0.83 -12.45
CA ASP A 39 -1.80 0.37 -11.57
C ASP A 39 -1.55 -1.03 -11.02
N LYS A 40 -1.08 -1.96 -11.85
CA LYS A 40 -0.70 -3.30 -11.43
C LYS A 40 0.46 -3.25 -10.41
N ALA A 41 1.51 -2.49 -10.69
CA ALA A 41 2.65 -2.33 -9.79
C ALA A 41 2.23 -1.73 -8.43
N ASN A 42 1.29 -0.78 -8.42
CA ASN A 42 0.75 -0.21 -7.19
C ASN A 42 -0.09 -1.23 -6.40
N ASN A 43 -0.85 -2.09 -7.07
CA ASN A 43 -1.60 -3.17 -6.42
C ASN A 43 -0.63 -4.20 -5.78
N GLU A 44 0.40 -4.63 -6.50
CA GLU A 44 1.42 -5.54 -5.97
C GLU A 44 2.16 -4.92 -4.77
N LYS A 45 2.46 -3.63 -4.84
CA LYS A 45 3.12 -2.90 -3.75
C LYS A 45 2.27 -2.88 -2.48
N ILE A 46 0.97 -2.54 -2.57
CA ILE A 46 0.12 -2.50 -1.37
C ILE A 46 -0.11 -3.90 -0.79
N ILE A 47 -0.23 -4.95 -1.63
CA ILE A 47 -0.31 -6.35 -1.18
C ILE A 47 0.96 -6.74 -0.42
N ALA A 48 2.14 -6.42 -0.95
CA ALA A 48 3.41 -6.70 -0.27
C ALA A 48 3.53 -5.98 1.08
N THR A 49 3.14 -4.71 1.14
CA THR A 49 3.10 -3.93 2.40
C THR A 49 2.10 -4.53 3.39
N THR A 50 0.90 -4.88 2.94
CA THR A 50 -0.11 -5.50 3.81
C THR A 50 0.37 -6.85 4.33
N ARG A 51 1.01 -7.67 3.50
CA ARG A 51 1.61 -8.96 3.90
C ARG A 51 2.68 -8.78 4.98
N GLN A 52 3.53 -7.76 4.87
CA GLN A 52 4.54 -7.44 5.87
C GLN A 52 3.89 -7.10 7.22
N ILE A 53 2.82 -6.30 7.21
CA ILE A 53 2.06 -5.94 8.43
C ILE A 53 1.35 -7.18 9.01
N VAL A 54 0.77 -8.05 8.17
CA VAL A 54 0.12 -9.30 8.60
C VAL A 54 1.12 -10.21 9.33
N MET A 55 2.31 -10.41 8.77
CA MET A 55 3.35 -11.24 9.41
C MET A 55 3.80 -10.64 10.75
N ALA A 56 4.01 -9.34 10.82
CA ALA A 56 4.35 -8.66 12.07
C ALA A 56 3.21 -8.76 13.10
N ALA A 57 1.95 -8.58 12.68
CA ALA A 57 0.79 -8.72 13.54
C ALA A 57 0.65 -10.14 14.09
N GLN A 58 0.76 -11.16 13.24
CA GLN A 58 0.70 -12.56 13.67
C GLN A 58 1.80 -12.91 14.66
N THR A 59 3.02 -12.40 14.46
CA THR A 59 4.15 -12.60 15.38
C THR A 59 3.86 -12.00 16.76
N GLU A 60 3.51 -10.72 16.80
CA GLU A 60 3.25 -9.98 18.03
C GLU A 60 2.02 -10.52 18.80
N VAL A 61 0.95 -10.84 18.06
CA VAL A 61 -0.27 -11.42 18.65
C VAL A 61 0.00 -12.81 19.23
N SER A 62 0.74 -13.66 18.52
CA SER A 62 1.11 -15.00 19.02
C SER A 62 2.00 -14.90 20.25
N GLU A 63 2.94 -13.94 20.28
CA GLU A 63 3.78 -13.70 21.45
C GLU A 63 2.97 -13.18 22.64
N ALA A 64 2.03 -12.26 22.41
CA ALA A 64 1.14 -11.76 23.46
C ALA A 64 0.22 -12.84 24.00
N TYR A 65 -0.31 -13.72 23.13
CA TYR A 65 -1.16 -14.85 23.52
C TYR A 65 -0.45 -15.84 24.43
N GLY A 66 0.83 -16.09 24.19
CA GLY A 66 1.66 -16.96 25.05
C GLY A 66 2.06 -16.35 26.41
N LYS A 67 1.83 -15.05 26.62
CA LYS A 67 2.16 -14.36 27.89
C LYS A 67 0.95 -14.32 28.83
N THR A 68 1.21 -14.19 30.13
CA THR A 68 0.17 -14.08 31.18
C THR A 68 -0.81 -12.92 30.95
N ALA A 69 -0.36 -11.82 30.30
CA ALA A 69 -1.23 -10.68 29.99
C ALA A 69 -2.24 -10.97 28.89
N GLY A 70 -1.99 -11.99 28.05
CA GLY A 70 -2.83 -12.37 26.93
C GLY A 70 -2.95 -11.29 25.84
N VAL A 71 -3.72 -11.61 24.81
CA VAL A 71 -4.10 -10.65 23.76
C VAL A 71 -5.25 -9.77 24.29
N LYS A 72 -5.13 -8.47 24.11
CA LYS A 72 -6.16 -7.49 24.47
C LYS A 72 -6.45 -6.61 23.28
N ALA A 73 -7.71 -6.32 23.04
CA ALA A 73 -8.16 -5.35 22.05
C ALA A 73 -9.39 -4.59 22.59
N PRO A 74 -9.70 -3.40 22.10
CA PRO A 74 -10.98 -2.74 22.31
C PRO A 74 -12.17 -3.60 21.89
N THR A 75 -13.40 -3.19 22.26
CA THR A 75 -14.62 -3.97 22.03
C THR A 75 -14.89 -4.31 20.55
N ASP A 76 -14.36 -3.51 19.63
CA ASP A 76 -14.42 -3.75 18.18
C ASP A 76 -13.35 -4.71 17.64
N GLY A 77 -12.52 -5.27 18.53
CA GLY A 77 -11.41 -6.15 18.18
C GLY A 77 -10.22 -5.47 17.48
N LYS A 78 -10.30 -4.17 17.23
CA LYS A 78 -9.23 -3.43 16.53
C LYS A 78 -8.15 -2.99 17.50
N LEU A 79 -6.91 -3.33 17.17
CA LEU A 79 -5.76 -2.88 17.96
C LEU A 79 -5.51 -1.37 17.78
N ASP A 80 -5.23 -0.71 18.87
CA ASP A 80 -4.88 0.71 18.93
C ASP A 80 -3.54 0.93 19.66
N ASN A 81 -3.21 2.17 19.98
CA ASN A 81 -2.00 2.52 20.71
C ASN A 81 -2.25 2.83 22.19
N THR A 82 -3.38 2.40 22.72
CA THR A 82 -3.74 2.59 24.13
C THR A 82 -3.33 1.40 24.99
N ALA A 83 -3.48 1.55 26.31
CA ALA A 83 -3.26 0.45 27.26
C ALA A 83 -4.31 -0.67 27.15
N ASN A 84 -5.38 -0.49 26.36
CA ASN A 84 -6.41 -1.49 26.10
C ASN A 84 -6.02 -2.48 25.01
N SER A 85 -4.92 -2.23 24.29
CA SER A 85 -4.39 -3.12 23.25
C SER A 85 -3.09 -3.78 23.71
N ASN A 86 -3.01 -5.10 23.50
CA ASN A 86 -1.79 -5.87 23.69
C ASN A 86 -1.75 -7.01 22.64
N PRO A 87 -0.86 -6.99 21.64
CA PRO A 87 0.12 -5.92 21.35
C PRO A 87 -0.54 -4.60 20.92
N THR A 88 0.20 -3.50 20.96
CA THR A 88 -0.28 -2.22 20.42
C THR A 88 -0.08 -2.16 18.90
N LEU A 89 -0.88 -1.37 18.22
CA LEU A 89 -0.72 -1.13 16.78
C LEU A 89 0.66 -0.55 16.45
N LYS A 90 1.22 0.28 17.33
CA LYS A 90 2.57 0.84 17.21
C LYS A 90 3.66 -0.25 17.23
N THR A 91 3.56 -1.24 18.11
CA THR A 91 4.51 -2.35 18.18
C THR A 91 4.52 -3.12 16.86
N ILE A 92 3.34 -3.47 16.35
CA ILE A 92 3.17 -4.20 15.09
C ILE A 92 3.74 -3.40 13.91
N THR A 93 3.37 -2.12 13.79
CA THR A 93 3.81 -1.29 12.66
C THR A 93 5.30 -0.93 12.73
N THR A 94 5.90 -0.94 13.93
CA THR A 94 7.35 -0.82 14.12
C THR A 94 8.07 -2.08 13.67
N LEU A 95 7.59 -3.26 14.06
CA LEU A 95 8.15 -4.55 13.61
C LEU A 95 8.01 -4.73 12.09
N ALA A 96 6.90 -4.27 11.51
CA ALA A 96 6.69 -4.24 10.07
C ALA A 96 7.52 -3.15 9.35
N GLU A 97 8.33 -2.35 10.07
CA GLU A 97 9.15 -1.26 9.54
C GLU A 97 8.37 -0.15 8.80
N VAL A 98 7.04 -0.11 8.96
CA VAL A 98 6.17 0.88 8.33
C VAL A 98 5.85 2.09 9.22
N TYR A 99 6.10 1.98 10.53
CA TYR A 99 5.96 3.11 11.45
C TYR A 99 7.04 4.17 11.20
N ASP A 100 6.66 5.45 11.24
CA ASP A 100 7.59 6.58 11.13
C ASP A 100 7.76 7.26 12.48
N LYS A 101 6.70 7.93 12.95
CA LYS A 101 6.70 8.70 14.21
C LYS A 101 5.27 9.02 14.67
N ASP A 102 5.14 9.49 15.91
CA ASP A 102 3.88 10.06 16.37
C ASP A 102 3.81 11.56 15.99
N VAL A 103 2.69 11.96 15.40
CA VAL A 103 2.39 13.35 15.04
C VAL A 103 1.08 13.75 15.71
N ASN A 104 1.14 14.71 16.63
CA ASN A 104 -0.03 15.17 17.40
C ASN A 104 -0.81 14.02 18.09
N GLY A 105 -0.10 13.01 18.59
CA GLY A 105 -0.71 11.84 19.26
C GLY A 105 -1.24 10.76 18.34
N ALA A 106 -1.12 10.92 17.02
CA ALA A 106 -1.49 9.90 16.03
C ALA A 106 -0.24 9.28 15.41
N ALA A 107 -0.30 7.97 15.11
CA ALA A 107 0.77 7.28 14.40
C ALA A 107 0.87 7.78 12.95
N SER A 108 2.09 8.08 12.52
CA SER A 108 2.44 8.36 11.13
C SER A 108 3.21 7.19 10.55
N TYR A 109 3.02 6.93 9.27
CA TYR A 109 3.59 5.78 8.60
C TYR A 109 4.44 6.19 7.40
N LYS A 110 5.41 5.33 7.04
CA LYS A 110 6.30 5.51 5.89
C LYS A 110 5.62 5.14 4.57
N ASN A 111 6.31 5.43 3.46
CA ASN A 111 5.98 4.93 2.12
C ASN A 111 4.57 5.29 1.60
N GLY A 112 4.00 6.40 2.08
CA GLY A 112 2.66 6.85 1.64
C GLY A 112 1.51 6.05 2.22
N ILE A 113 1.74 5.31 3.30
CA ILE A 113 0.68 4.67 4.09
C ILE A 113 -0.04 5.76 4.88
N THR A 114 -1.36 5.81 4.77
CA THR A 114 -2.23 6.77 5.45
C THR A 114 -3.02 6.14 6.59
N LYS A 115 -3.26 4.82 6.51
CA LYS A 115 -4.05 4.10 7.51
C LYS A 115 -3.60 2.64 7.63
N VAL A 116 -3.57 2.16 8.86
CA VAL A 116 -3.39 0.74 9.21
C VAL A 116 -4.42 0.38 10.28
N GLU A 117 -5.17 -0.68 10.07
CA GLU A 117 -6.04 -1.29 11.09
C GLU A 117 -5.72 -2.78 11.18
N VAL A 118 -5.63 -3.31 12.39
CA VAL A 118 -5.41 -4.73 12.66
C VAL A 118 -6.51 -5.19 13.59
N THR A 119 -7.29 -6.14 13.15
CA THR A 119 -8.37 -6.76 13.94
C THR A 119 -7.93 -8.14 14.40
N VAL A 120 -8.16 -8.44 15.68
CA VAL A 120 -7.75 -9.69 16.31
C VAL A 120 -8.92 -10.39 16.99
N ASP A 121 -8.89 -11.71 16.97
CA ASP A 121 -9.68 -12.54 17.87
C ASP A 121 -8.90 -12.74 19.17
N THR A 122 -9.34 -12.08 20.23
CA THR A 122 -8.69 -12.15 21.55
C THR A 122 -8.86 -13.49 22.24
N THR A 123 -9.84 -14.31 21.82
CA THR A 123 -10.13 -15.64 22.39
C THR A 123 -9.10 -16.65 21.91
N ASN A 124 -8.80 -16.64 20.62
CA ASN A 124 -7.94 -17.60 19.96
C ASN A 124 -6.52 -17.07 19.70
N GLY A 125 -6.30 -15.76 19.87
CA GLY A 125 -4.99 -15.14 19.62
C GLY A 125 -4.62 -15.10 18.14
N HIS A 126 -5.60 -14.90 17.25
CA HIS A 126 -5.42 -14.81 15.81
C HIS A 126 -5.64 -13.40 15.26
N VAL A 127 -4.94 -13.07 14.19
CA VAL A 127 -5.20 -11.86 13.39
C VAL A 127 -6.29 -12.18 12.38
N SER A 128 -7.49 -11.68 12.59
CA SER A 128 -8.64 -11.96 11.71
C SER A 128 -8.66 -11.12 10.45
N GLN A 129 -8.21 -9.85 10.55
CA GLN A 129 -8.21 -8.92 9.43
C GLN A 129 -7.10 -7.88 9.56
N VAL A 130 -6.50 -7.49 8.44
CA VAL A 130 -5.58 -6.34 8.36
C VAL A 130 -6.00 -5.46 7.20
N TYR A 131 -6.17 -4.18 7.47
CA TYR A 131 -6.51 -3.18 6.47
C TYR A 131 -5.41 -2.12 6.36
N VAL A 132 -5.06 -1.79 5.12
CA VAL A 132 -4.02 -0.80 4.80
C VAL A 132 -4.52 0.14 3.71
N GLU A 133 -4.31 1.44 3.91
CA GLU A 133 -4.38 2.44 2.84
C GLU A 133 -2.98 2.95 2.52
N GLN A 134 -2.61 2.91 1.24
CA GLN A 134 -1.31 3.36 0.77
C GLN A 134 -1.42 4.02 -0.60
N SER A 135 -0.96 5.27 -0.71
CA SER A 135 -0.92 6.02 -1.97
C SER A 135 -2.26 6.02 -2.73
N GLY A 136 -3.37 6.14 -2.01
CA GLY A 136 -4.73 6.15 -2.56
C GLY A 136 -5.31 4.77 -2.91
N LYS A 137 -4.55 3.69 -2.71
CA LYS A 137 -5.05 2.31 -2.83
C LYS A 137 -5.43 1.77 -1.45
N LYS A 138 -6.35 0.82 -1.42
CA LYS A 138 -6.82 0.12 -0.22
C LYS A 138 -6.56 -1.37 -0.39
N CYS A 139 -6.12 -2.03 0.67
CA CYS A 139 -5.95 -3.49 0.69
C CYS A 139 -6.44 -4.04 2.01
N THR A 140 -7.24 -5.10 1.96
CA THR A 140 -7.69 -5.83 3.13
C THR A 140 -7.23 -7.28 3.03
N TYR A 141 -6.56 -7.74 4.06
CA TYR A 141 -6.29 -9.16 4.30
C TYR A 141 -7.40 -9.75 5.16
N TYR A 142 -7.84 -10.95 4.84
CA TYR A 142 -8.75 -11.77 5.63
C TYR A 142 -8.08 -13.09 5.98
N GLU A 143 -8.16 -13.51 7.24
CA GLU A 143 -7.69 -14.83 7.67
C GLU A 143 -8.46 -15.95 6.96
N ASP A 144 -9.79 -15.81 6.89
CA ASP A 144 -10.63 -16.72 6.12
C ASP A 144 -10.72 -16.24 4.67
N ALA A 145 -10.15 -17.02 3.76
CA ALA A 145 -10.15 -16.74 2.33
C ALA A 145 -11.56 -16.63 1.71
N THR A 146 -12.59 -17.20 2.36
CA THR A 146 -13.99 -17.08 1.90
C THR A 146 -14.50 -15.65 1.97
N ASN A 147 -13.93 -14.82 2.86
CA ASN A 147 -14.24 -13.41 3.01
C ASN A 147 -13.45 -12.53 2.03
N ALA A 148 -12.41 -13.08 1.40
CA ALA A 148 -11.54 -12.37 0.44
C ALA A 148 -12.13 -12.37 -0.97
N THR A 149 -13.41 -12.03 -1.11
CA THR A 149 -14.11 -11.93 -2.40
C THR A 149 -14.00 -10.52 -2.97
N ALA A 150 -13.51 -10.41 -4.21
CA ALA A 150 -13.46 -9.15 -4.93
C ALA A 150 -14.83 -8.77 -5.50
N GLY A 151 -15.21 -7.52 -5.28
CA GLY A 151 -16.36 -6.90 -5.93
C GLY A 151 -16.00 -6.22 -7.26
N ALA A 152 -16.95 -5.46 -7.81
CA ALA A 152 -16.70 -4.68 -9.02
C ALA A 152 -15.62 -3.62 -8.78
N GLY A 153 -14.55 -3.62 -9.59
CA GLY A 153 -13.41 -2.71 -9.48
C GLY A 153 -12.39 -3.09 -8.41
N GLU A 154 -12.52 -4.27 -7.81
CA GLU A 154 -11.58 -4.82 -6.83
C GLU A 154 -10.76 -5.96 -7.45
N THR A 155 -9.61 -6.25 -6.87
CA THR A 155 -8.74 -7.37 -7.27
C THR A 155 -8.46 -8.24 -6.05
N ALA A 156 -8.73 -9.55 -6.15
CA ALA A 156 -8.39 -10.52 -5.09
C ALA A 156 -7.14 -11.32 -5.49
N GLU A 157 -6.25 -11.51 -4.54
CA GLU A 157 -5.06 -12.38 -4.63
C GLU A 157 -4.94 -13.19 -3.34
N GLY A 158 -5.41 -14.43 -3.35
CA GLY A 158 -5.50 -15.25 -2.16
C GLY A 158 -6.37 -14.58 -1.09
N ASN A 159 -5.82 -14.37 0.09
CA ASN A 159 -6.49 -13.73 1.21
C ASN A 159 -6.49 -12.19 1.17
N TYR A 160 -5.99 -11.58 0.09
CA TYR A 160 -5.87 -10.13 -0.06
C TYR A 160 -6.87 -9.60 -1.09
N VAL A 161 -7.58 -8.53 -0.75
CA VAL A 161 -8.50 -7.83 -1.66
C VAL A 161 -8.05 -6.38 -1.78
N VAL A 162 -7.66 -5.97 -2.99
CA VAL A 162 -7.30 -4.59 -3.31
C VAL A 162 -8.53 -3.83 -3.80
N GLY A 163 -8.76 -2.66 -3.24
CA GLY A 163 -9.91 -1.79 -3.53
C GLY A 163 -10.97 -1.81 -2.42
N LYS A 164 -11.00 -2.84 -1.57
CA LYS A 164 -12.01 -3.04 -0.54
C LYS A 164 -11.62 -2.41 0.80
N ALA A 165 -12.56 -1.72 1.44
CA ALA A 165 -12.46 -1.34 2.83
C ALA A 165 -12.92 -2.51 3.74
N PRO A 166 -12.48 -2.54 5.04
CA PRO A 166 -12.94 -3.58 5.98
C PRO A 166 -14.46 -3.56 6.09
N THR A 167 -15.05 -4.75 6.15
CA THR A 167 -16.44 -4.91 6.59
C THR A 167 -16.51 -4.66 8.10
N ALA A 168 -17.49 -3.88 8.52
CA ALA A 168 -17.72 -3.57 9.95
C ALA A 168 -18.10 -4.83 10.72
#